data_c70173743a26915f8319cea7c7aa5ba0
#
_entry.id   c70173743a26915f8319cea7c7aa5ba0
#
_cell.length_a   1.000
_cell.length_b   1.000
_cell.length_c   1.000
_cell.angle_alpha   90.00
_cell.angle_beta   90.00
_cell.angle_gamma   90.00
#
_symmetry.space_group_name_H-M   'P 1'
#
loop_
_entity.id
_entity.type
_entity.pdbx_description
1 polymer ?
#
loop_
_entity_poly.entity_id
_entity_poly.type
_entity_poly.pdbx_seq_one_letter_code
_entity_poly.pdbx_strand_id
1 'polypeptide(L)'
;MTCKLNADTSDGLKIVSDTSGTVDIQSNGTTKMQVTSSAIVGKQNIILDAGTNFCIGAADDVVIGRATDNRMTFNTNGVERGRILEGGHVLFGTATQYGSSDALVHINVDAAATGGGAVMSQCSGTGDVFHYHFRNGNGGVGGIKTTSSSSAFVTSSDYRLKENVSYTFDATSRLKQLKPCRFNFIADADTTLDGFLAHEVSSIVPEAIHGTKDATKVQNVYDEDNNKIGTETVPDYQGIDQSKLVPLLVKTIQELEARITALETE
;
A
#
# COMPACT_ATOMS: atom_id res chain seq x y z
N MET A 1 -35.06 33.93 19.19
CA MET A 1 -34.81 33.95 20.64
C MET A 1 -33.96 32.71 20.97
N THR A 2 -32.78 32.86 21.56
CA THR A 2 -31.89 31.76 21.90
C THR A 2 -32.14 31.41 23.36
N CYS A 3 -32.58 30.16 23.63
CA CYS A 3 -32.66 29.66 25.00
C CYS A 3 -31.23 29.34 25.50
N LYS A 4 -30.78 29.93 26.58
CA LYS A 4 -29.49 29.62 27.21
C LYS A 4 -29.76 28.95 28.55
N LEU A 5 -29.25 27.75 28.73
CA LEU A 5 -29.13 27.10 30.03
C LEU A 5 -27.74 27.43 30.56
N ASN A 6 -27.69 28.21 31.64
CA ASN A 6 -26.43 28.58 32.32
C ASN A 6 -26.27 27.76 33.60
N ALA A 7 -25.09 27.16 33.76
CA ALA A 7 -24.67 26.55 35.00
C ALA A 7 -23.93 27.62 35.84
N ASP A 8 -24.11 27.61 37.16
CA ASP A 8 -23.29 28.45 38.04
C ASP A 8 -21.88 27.86 38.24
N THR A 9 -21.01 28.61 38.90
CA THR A 9 -19.61 28.20 39.06
C THR A 9 -19.39 27.23 40.21
N SER A 10 -20.43 26.91 41.00
CA SER A 10 -20.30 26.07 42.20
C SER A 10 -20.81 24.64 41.94
N ASP A 11 -22.01 24.48 41.39
CA ASP A 11 -22.67 23.18 41.26
C ASP A 11 -22.89 22.71 39.81
N GLY A 12 -22.67 23.57 38.83
CA GLY A 12 -22.89 23.30 37.42
C GLY A 12 -24.39 23.09 37.08
N LEU A 13 -24.70 22.66 35.88
CA LEU A 13 -26.06 22.28 35.48
C LEU A 13 -26.27 20.78 35.73
N LYS A 14 -27.12 20.46 36.72
CA LYS A 14 -27.53 19.10 36.99
C LYS A 14 -28.89 18.85 36.33
N ILE A 15 -28.96 17.98 35.34
CA ILE A 15 -30.18 17.50 34.74
C ILE A 15 -30.40 16.05 35.29
N VAL A 16 -31.47 15.88 36.01
CA VAL A 16 -31.85 14.53 36.54
C VAL A 16 -32.97 14.02 35.67
N SER A 17 -32.82 12.81 35.13
CA SER A 17 -33.89 12.17 34.37
C SER A 17 -35.03 11.74 35.33
N ASP A 18 -36.21 11.58 34.77
CA ASP A 18 -37.30 10.89 35.42
C ASP A 18 -36.99 9.37 35.60
N THR A 19 -37.96 8.59 35.98
CA THR A 19 -37.82 7.13 36.15
C THR A 19 -37.48 6.39 34.84
N SER A 20 -37.50 7.05 33.68
CA SER A 20 -37.14 6.46 32.37
C SER A 20 -35.64 6.24 32.20
N GLY A 21 -34.81 6.92 32.98
CA GLY A 21 -33.35 6.88 32.87
C GLY A 21 -32.82 7.54 31.59
N THR A 22 -33.65 8.34 30.92
CA THR A 22 -33.30 8.99 29.66
C THR A 22 -33.43 10.52 29.73
N VAL A 23 -32.44 11.24 29.21
CA VAL A 23 -32.51 12.68 28.99
C VAL A 23 -32.52 12.98 27.47
N ASP A 24 -33.57 13.62 27.01
CA ASP A 24 -33.71 14.03 25.61
C ASP A 24 -33.42 15.51 25.43
N ILE A 25 -32.50 15.82 24.52
CA ILE A 25 -32.29 17.18 24.03
C ILE A 25 -33.01 17.33 22.71
N GLN A 26 -34.00 18.21 22.68
CA GLN A 26 -34.92 18.40 21.55
C GLN A 26 -34.76 19.77 20.90
N SER A 27 -34.97 19.84 19.61
CA SER A 27 -35.18 21.07 18.85
C SER A 27 -36.37 20.93 17.96
N ASN A 28 -37.31 21.88 18.08
CA ASN A 28 -38.57 21.85 17.34
C ASN A 28 -39.40 20.55 17.51
N GLY A 29 -39.49 20.06 18.74
CA GLY A 29 -40.23 18.83 19.09
C GLY A 29 -39.53 17.52 18.66
N THR A 30 -38.37 17.59 18.05
CA THR A 30 -37.61 16.41 17.61
C THR A 30 -36.39 16.22 18.49
N THR A 31 -36.18 15.00 19.03
CA THR A 31 -35.00 14.65 19.80
C THR A 31 -33.77 14.68 18.90
N LYS A 32 -32.78 15.46 19.28
CA LYS A 32 -31.51 15.62 18.58
C LYS A 32 -30.37 14.83 19.23
N MET A 33 -30.38 14.77 20.56
CA MET A 33 -29.44 13.96 21.34
C MET A 33 -30.19 13.31 22.49
N GLN A 34 -29.83 12.12 22.82
CA GLN A 34 -30.39 11.36 23.92
C GLN A 34 -29.26 10.82 24.81
N VAL A 35 -29.36 11.02 26.10
CA VAL A 35 -28.48 10.41 27.10
C VAL A 35 -29.27 9.34 27.83
N THR A 36 -28.80 8.10 27.78
CA THR A 36 -29.39 6.96 28.46
C THR A 36 -28.45 6.44 29.56
N SER A 37 -28.86 5.47 30.31
CA SER A 37 -28.01 4.80 31.33
C SER A 37 -26.76 4.14 30.73
N SER A 38 -26.76 3.85 29.42
CA SER A 38 -25.68 3.09 28.72
C SER A 38 -25.03 3.82 27.54
N ALA A 39 -25.61 4.92 27.07
CA ALA A 39 -25.13 5.60 25.88
C ALA A 39 -25.52 7.08 25.78
N ILE A 40 -24.71 7.84 25.03
CA ILE A 40 -25.11 9.11 24.42
C ILE A 40 -25.44 8.83 22.95
N VAL A 41 -26.68 9.01 22.57
CA VAL A 41 -27.17 8.69 21.22
C VAL A 41 -27.52 9.98 20.48
N GLY A 42 -26.79 10.29 19.43
CA GLY A 42 -27.19 11.31 18.47
C GLY A 42 -28.29 10.75 17.55
N LYS A 43 -29.42 11.42 17.46
CA LYS A 43 -30.53 11.07 16.55
C LYS A 43 -30.35 11.65 15.16
N GLN A 44 -29.34 12.48 14.99
CA GLN A 44 -28.86 13.07 13.73
C GLN A 44 -27.33 13.11 13.77
N ASN A 45 -26.70 13.67 12.74
CA ASN A 45 -25.25 13.84 12.71
C ASN A 45 -24.78 14.66 13.93
N ILE A 46 -23.78 14.17 14.63
CA ILE A 46 -23.03 14.95 15.59
C ILE A 46 -21.99 15.73 14.78
N ILE A 47 -22.20 17.03 14.66
CA ILE A 47 -21.27 17.93 13.95
C ILE A 47 -20.41 18.60 15.00
N LEU A 48 -19.11 18.39 14.91
CA LEU A 48 -18.11 19.10 15.68
C LEU A 48 -17.54 20.25 14.82
N ASP A 49 -17.30 21.38 15.44
CA ASP A 49 -16.68 22.53 14.75
C ASP A 49 -15.23 22.18 14.33
N ALA A 50 -14.73 22.89 13.32
CA ALA A 50 -13.36 22.73 12.86
C ALA A 50 -12.37 22.93 14.03
N GLY A 51 -11.41 22.03 14.15
CA GLY A 51 -10.43 22.04 15.25
C GLY A 51 -10.90 21.37 16.55
N THR A 52 -12.09 20.74 16.56
CA THR A 52 -12.57 19.94 17.70
C THR A 52 -12.39 18.45 17.45
N ASN A 53 -12.23 17.69 18.51
CA ASN A 53 -11.93 16.26 18.46
C ASN A 53 -13.03 15.46 19.18
N PHE A 54 -13.25 14.22 18.74
CA PHE A 54 -13.97 13.22 19.53
C PHE A 54 -12.94 12.43 20.36
N CYS A 55 -12.96 12.63 21.67
CA CYS A 55 -12.00 12.03 22.59
C CYS A 55 -12.66 10.91 23.40
N ILE A 56 -11.92 9.85 23.67
CA ILE A 56 -12.31 8.74 24.54
C ILE A 56 -11.21 8.57 25.60
N GLY A 57 -11.58 8.69 26.89
CA GLY A 57 -10.64 8.59 28.01
C GLY A 57 -10.21 9.93 28.56
N ALA A 58 -9.08 9.98 29.28
CA ALA A 58 -8.47 11.19 29.72
C ALA A 58 -7.94 11.99 28.52
N ALA A 59 -7.66 13.28 28.71
CA ALA A 59 -7.23 14.16 27.61
C ALA A 59 -6.15 13.49 26.76
N ASP A 60 -6.44 13.35 25.46
CA ASP A 60 -5.53 12.82 24.42
C ASP A 60 -5.21 11.33 24.44
N ASP A 61 -5.90 10.48 25.26
CA ASP A 61 -5.65 9.04 25.27
C ASP A 61 -6.02 8.37 23.94
N VAL A 62 -7.22 8.64 23.42
CA VAL A 62 -7.67 8.23 22.08
C VAL A 62 -8.44 9.39 21.45
N VAL A 63 -8.00 9.87 20.32
CA VAL A 63 -8.65 10.99 19.62
C VAL A 63 -8.91 10.62 18.17
N ILE A 64 -10.16 10.80 17.72
CA ILE A 64 -10.50 10.88 16.32
C ILE A 64 -10.76 12.34 16.02
N GLY A 65 -9.80 12.98 15.36
CA GLY A 65 -9.81 14.41 15.13
C GLY A 65 -10.04 14.77 13.66
N ARG A 66 -10.52 15.98 13.44
CA ARG A 66 -10.49 16.65 12.16
C ARG A 66 -9.45 17.76 12.21
N ALA A 67 -8.38 17.63 11.45
CA ALA A 67 -7.45 18.73 11.24
C ALA A 67 -8.13 19.86 10.46
N THR A 68 -7.61 21.07 10.56
CA THR A 68 -8.17 22.27 9.91
C THR A 68 -8.19 22.21 8.38
N ASP A 69 -7.53 21.20 7.81
CA ASP A 69 -7.22 21.01 6.40
C ASP A 69 -7.93 19.79 5.77
N ASN A 70 -9.17 19.49 6.20
CA ASN A 70 -10.01 18.41 5.68
C ASN A 70 -9.43 16.98 5.85
N ARG A 71 -8.57 16.77 6.86
CA ARG A 71 -7.99 15.46 7.18
C ARG A 71 -8.69 14.85 8.40
N MET A 72 -8.79 13.52 8.41
CA MET A 72 -9.16 12.77 9.61
C MET A 72 -7.89 12.19 10.24
N THR A 73 -7.69 12.40 11.53
CA THR A 73 -6.53 11.89 12.27
C THR A 73 -6.92 10.92 13.38
N PHE A 74 -6.07 9.93 13.60
CA PHE A 74 -6.17 8.95 14.67
C PHE A 74 -4.97 9.11 15.58
N ASN A 75 -5.19 9.53 16.82
CA ASN A 75 -4.14 9.81 17.79
C ASN A 75 -4.27 8.88 19.00
N THR A 76 -3.13 8.52 19.61
CA THR A 76 -3.06 7.85 20.91
C THR A 76 -1.95 8.47 21.74
N ASN A 77 -2.23 8.77 23.00
CA ASN A 77 -1.28 9.42 23.92
C ASN A 77 -0.64 10.68 23.33
N GLY A 78 -1.46 11.56 22.73
CA GLY A 78 -1.00 12.81 22.11
C GLY A 78 -0.19 12.63 20.81
N VAL A 79 0.01 11.40 20.34
CA VAL A 79 0.80 11.10 19.13
C VAL A 79 -0.11 10.62 18.01
N GLU A 80 -0.01 11.22 16.83
CA GLU A 80 -0.72 10.75 15.65
C GLU A 80 -0.18 9.38 15.20
N ARG A 81 -1.08 8.42 15.01
CA ARG A 81 -0.77 7.05 14.56
C ARG A 81 -1.20 6.79 13.12
N GLY A 82 -2.11 7.60 12.62
CA GLY A 82 -2.56 7.51 11.23
C GLY A 82 -3.49 8.63 10.86
N ARG A 83 -3.70 8.82 9.57
CA ARG A 83 -4.60 9.82 9.00
C ARG A 83 -5.21 9.41 7.68
N ILE A 84 -6.31 10.08 7.33
CA ILE A 84 -6.87 10.07 5.98
C ILE A 84 -6.76 11.50 5.45
N LEU A 85 -6.07 11.65 4.33
CA LEU A 85 -5.89 12.95 3.67
C LEU A 85 -7.14 13.36 2.88
N GLU A 86 -7.25 14.64 2.50
CA GLU A 86 -8.32 15.17 1.66
C GLU A 86 -8.48 14.40 0.35
N GLY A 87 -7.39 13.95 -0.27
CA GLY A 87 -7.37 13.10 -1.48
C GLY A 87 -7.73 11.63 -1.25
N GLY A 88 -8.15 11.23 -0.03
CA GLY A 88 -8.53 9.86 0.30
C GLY A 88 -7.37 8.91 0.60
N HIS A 89 -6.14 9.39 0.62
CA HIS A 89 -4.96 8.58 0.96
C HIS A 89 -4.96 8.26 2.46
N VAL A 90 -4.70 7.01 2.82
CA VAL A 90 -4.62 6.53 4.19
C VAL A 90 -3.16 6.32 4.57
N LEU A 91 -2.71 6.99 5.62
CA LEU A 91 -1.34 6.90 6.12
C LEU A 91 -1.34 6.28 7.51
N PHE A 92 -0.39 5.36 7.76
CA PHE A 92 -0.12 4.77 9.06
C PHE A 92 1.36 4.98 9.41
N GLY A 93 1.65 5.41 10.64
CA GLY A 93 3.01 5.63 11.13
C GLY A 93 3.74 6.83 10.52
N THR A 94 3.06 7.64 9.73
CA THR A 94 3.62 8.86 9.13
C THR A 94 2.55 9.94 8.99
N ALA A 95 2.96 11.19 9.13
CA ALA A 95 2.14 12.36 8.83
C ALA A 95 2.34 12.84 7.38
N THR A 96 3.36 12.36 6.69
CA THR A 96 3.77 12.84 5.38
C THR A 96 3.57 11.76 4.32
N GLN A 97 2.95 12.14 3.20
CA GLN A 97 2.91 11.28 2.01
C GLN A 97 4.30 11.23 1.38
N TYR A 98 4.86 10.03 1.24
CA TYR A 98 6.17 9.85 0.63
C TYR A 98 6.07 9.90 -0.90
N GLY A 99 6.76 10.88 -1.48
CA GLY A 99 6.88 11.04 -2.94
C GLY A 99 5.55 11.36 -3.62
N SER A 100 5.56 11.28 -4.93
CA SER A 100 4.39 11.47 -5.81
C SER A 100 3.59 10.18 -6.01
N SER A 101 3.68 9.24 -5.07
CA SER A 101 3.00 7.96 -5.21
C SER A 101 1.48 8.15 -5.19
N ASP A 102 0.81 7.65 -6.21
CA ASP A 102 -0.65 7.54 -6.25
C ASP A 102 -1.17 6.38 -5.39
N ALA A 103 -0.31 5.80 -4.54
CA ALA A 103 -0.70 4.74 -3.63
C ALA A 103 -1.70 5.26 -2.60
N LEU A 104 -2.86 4.62 -2.53
CA LEU A 104 -3.95 4.99 -1.63
C LEU A 104 -3.68 4.63 -0.16
N VAL A 105 -2.77 3.69 0.10
CA VAL A 105 -2.38 3.26 1.45
C VAL A 105 -0.87 3.33 1.59
N HIS A 106 -0.40 4.11 2.56
CA HIS A 106 1.00 4.24 2.93
C HIS A 106 1.21 3.70 4.35
N ILE A 107 2.17 2.79 4.51
CA ILE A 107 2.57 2.27 5.81
C ILE A 107 4.05 2.59 5.97
N ASN A 108 4.36 3.46 6.94
CA ASN A 108 5.72 3.82 7.30
C ASN A 108 6.08 3.22 8.66
N VAL A 109 7.24 2.59 8.75
CA VAL A 109 7.81 2.10 10.00
C VAL A 109 9.12 2.80 10.26
N ASP A 110 9.39 3.09 11.52
CA ASP A 110 10.69 3.64 11.92
C ASP A 110 11.79 2.61 11.61
N ALA A 111 12.76 3.00 10.79
CA ALA A 111 13.89 2.17 10.38
C ALA A 111 14.82 1.77 11.55
N ALA A 112 14.68 2.38 12.73
CA ALA A 112 15.43 1.98 13.92
C ALA A 112 15.00 0.62 14.52
N ALA A 113 13.85 0.08 14.10
CA ALA A 113 13.39 -1.25 14.52
C ALA A 113 14.13 -2.34 13.74
N THR A 114 15.20 -2.86 14.31
CA THR A 114 15.89 -4.03 13.76
C THR A 114 15.07 -5.30 13.99
N GLY A 115 14.75 -6.02 12.91
CA GLY A 115 14.12 -7.36 12.97
C GLY A 115 12.60 -7.41 12.90
N GLY A 116 11.89 -6.26 12.72
CA GLY A 116 10.44 -6.20 12.51
C GLY A 116 10.06 -6.04 11.04
N GLY A 117 8.88 -6.54 10.65
CA GLY A 117 8.27 -6.26 9.34
C GLY A 117 7.31 -5.07 9.43
N ALA A 118 7.22 -4.27 8.38
CA ALA A 118 6.27 -3.17 8.29
C ALA A 118 4.81 -3.64 8.30
N VAL A 119 4.56 -4.80 7.70
CA VAL A 119 3.25 -5.46 7.63
C VAL A 119 3.41 -6.94 7.92
N MET A 120 2.70 -7.42 8.93
CA MET A 120 2.54 -8.86 9.16
C MET A 120 1.16 -9.27 8.65
N SER A 121 1.12 -10.19 7.70
CA SER A 121 -0.11 -10.87 7.29
C SER A 121 -0.07 -12.31 7.79
N GLN A 122 -1.01 -12.69 8.65
CA GLN A 122 -1.06 -13.99 9.30
C GLN A 122 -2.39 -14.68 9.04
N CYS A 123 -2.36 -15.99 8.85
CA CYS A 123 -3.52 -16.86 8.88
C CYS A 123 -3.32 -17.97 9.92
N SER A 124 -4.41 -18.51 10.47
CA SER A 124 -4.35 -19.58 11.47
C SER A 124 -4.26 -20.99 10.87
N GLY A 125 -4.54 -21.13 9.58
CA GLY A 125 -4.51 -22.41 8.85
C GLY A 125 -3.18 -22.68 8.14
N THR A 126 -2.93 -23.94 7.83
CA THR A 126 -1.75 -24.38 7.06
C THR A 126 -2.05 -24.60 5.58
N GLY A 127 -3.28 -24.34 5.13
CA GLY A 127 -3.67 -24.43 3.72
C GLY A 127 -3.12 -23.28 2.86
N ASP A 128 -3.46 -23.30 1.58
CA ASP A 128 -3.11 -22.24 0.64
C ASP A 128 -3.87 -20.96 0.94
N VAL A 129 -3.16 -19.91 1.35
CA VAL A 129 -3.74 -18.59 1.66
C VAL A 129 -2.97 -17.49 0.96
N PHE A 130 -3.69 -16.66 0.21
CA PHE A 130 -3.13 -15.43 -0.35
C PHE A 130 -3.04 -14.33 0.72
N HIS A 131 -1.85 -13.82 0.96
CA HIS A 131 -1.60 -12.63 1.77
C HIS A 131 -1.72 -11.34 0.97
N TYR A 132 -1.35 -11.39 -0.31
CA TYR A 132 -1.60 -10.36 -1.33
C TYR A 132 -2.14 -11.03 -2.57
N HIS A 133 -3.35 -10.66 -2.98
CA HIS A 133 -3.98 -11.21 -4.17
C HIS A 133 -4.11 -10.08 -5.22
N PHE A 134 -3.38 -10.21 -6.31
CA PHE A 134 -3.38 -9.24 -7.40
C PHE A 134 -4.51 -9.55 -8.36
N ARG A 135 -5.34 -8.54 -8.61
CA ARG A 135 -6.51 -8.64 -9.50
C ARG A 135 -6.57 -7.42 -10.42
N ASN A 136 -7.08 -7.62 -11.63
CA ASN A 136 -7.39 -6.56 -12.58
C ASN A 136 -8.68 -6.91 -13.34
N GLY A 137 -8.97 -6.23 -14.47
CA GLY A 137 -10.15 -6.47 -15.29
C GLY A 137 -10.26 -7.90 -15.83
N ASN A 138 -9.16 -8.65 -15.92
CA ASN A 138 -9.13 -10.05 -16.31
C ASN A 138 -9.31 -11.04 -15.14
N GLY A 139 -9.57 -10.54 -13.92
CA GLY A 139 -9.74 -11.35 -12.72
C GLY A 139 -8.48 -11.43 -11.85
N GLY A 140 -8.25 -12.58 -11.20
CA GLY A 140 -7.05 -12.84 -10.41
C GLY A 140 -5.87 -13.16 -11.31
N VAL A 141 -4.78 -12.41 -11.20
CA VAL A 141 -3.59 -12.55 -12.06
C VAL A 141 -2.36 -13.05 -11.32
N GLY A 142 -2.43 -13.15 -9.99
CA GLY A 142 -1.33 -13.65 -9.17
C GLY A 142 -1.38 -13.16 -7.75
N GLY A 143 -0.28 -13.32 -7.01
CA GLY A 143 -0.18 -12.85 -5.63
C GLY A 143 0.98 -13.43 -4.87
N ILE A 144 1.01 -13.12 -3.59
CA ILE A 144 1.92 -13.70 -2.61
C ILE A 144 1.10 -14.58 -1.68
N LYS A 145 1.43 -15.86 -1.59
CA LYS A 145 0.71 -16.81 -0.74
C LYS A 145 1.65 -17.65 0.11
N THR A 146 1.11 -18.22 1.17
CA THR A 146 1.75 -19.33 1.90
C THR A 146 1.07 -20.63 1.58
N THR A 147 1.83 -21.72 1.61
CA THR A 147 1.34 -23.08 1.45
C THR A 147 2.06 -23.97 2.47
N SER A 148 1.35 -24.58 3.39
CA SER A 148 1.97 -25.41 4.44
C SER A 148 3.14 -24.71 5.14
N SER A 149 4.38 -24.97 4.75
CA SER A 149 5.62 -24.46 5.35
C SER A 149 6.41 -23.51 4.45
N SER A 150 5.86 -23.09 3.30
CA SER A 150 6.57 -22.24 2.34
C SER A 150 5.76 -21.02 1.90
N SER A 151 6.45 -20.03 1.35
CA SER A 151 5.84 -18.89 0.65
C SER A 151 6.12 -18.97 -0.84
N ALA A 152 5.21 -18.44 -1.67
CA ALA A 152 5.33 -18.42 -3.11
C ALA A 152 4.86 -17.09 -3.69
N PHE A 153 5.60 -16.59 -4.68
CA PHE A 153 5.12 -15.61 -5.65
C PHE A 153 4.46 -16.37 -6.79
N VAL A 154 3.18 -16.11 -7.03
CA VAL A 154 2.38 -16.84 -8.00
C VAL A 154 1.92 -15.90 -9.09
N THR A 155 2.12 -16.34 -10.34
CA THR A 155 1.54 -15.71 -11.53
C THR A 155 0.67 -16.71 -12.27
N SER A 156 -0.40 -16.24 -12.92
CA SER A 156 -1.28 -17.11 -13.72
C SER A 156 -0.51 -17.74 -14.87
N SER A 157 -0.62 -19.07 -15.00
CA SER A 157 0.03 -19.83 -16.07
C SER A 157 -0.81 -21.03 -16.55
N ASP A 158 -2.13 -20.98 -16.34
CA ASP A 158 -3.04 -22.02 -16.82
C ASP A 158 -3.03 -22.07 -18.36
N TYR A 159 -3.03 -23.27 -18.93
CA TYR A 159 -3.01 -23.46 -20.39
C TYR A 159 -4.26 -22.87 -21.08
N ARG A 160 -5.39 -22.82 -20.38
CA ARG A 160 -6.65 -22.24 -20.88
C ARG A 160 -6.60 -20.72 -21.11
N LEU A 161 -5.56 -20.08 -20.56
CA LEU A 161 -5.31 -18.64 -20.72
C LEU A 161 -4.29 -18.37 -21.83
N LYS A 162 -3.85 -19.41 -22.57
CA LYS A 162 -2.79 -19.30 -23.56
C LYS A 162 -3.26 -19.82 -24.90
N GLU A 163 -2.85 -19.15 -25.96
CA GLU A 163 -3.07 -19.57 -27.35
C GLU A 163 -1.77 -19.49 -28.15
N ASN A 164 -1.75 -20.03 -29.36
CA ASN A 164 -0.61 -20.02 -30.27
C ASN A 164 0.69 -20.54 -29.62
N VAL A 165 0.59 -21.59 -28.82
CA VAL A 165 1.73 -22.18 -28.11
C VAL A 165 2.68 -22.82 -29.12
N SER A 166 3.95 -22.38 -29.15
CA SER A 166 5.01 -22.95 -29.96
C SER A 166 6.19 -23.38 -29.09
N TYR A 167 6.69 -24.57 -29.34
CA TYR A 167 7.87 -25.14 -28.69
C TYR A 167 9.15 -24.95 -29.51
N THR A 168 9.02 -24.42 -30.74
CA THR A 168 10.12 -24.21 -31.67
C THR A 168 10.45 -22.74 -31.75
N PHE A 169 11.53 -22.30 -31.05
CA PHE A 169 12.11 -20.98 -31.15
C PHE A 169 13.62 -21.06 -30.93
N ASP A 170 14.37 -20.17 -31.56
CA ASP A 170 15.82 -20.09 -31.43
C ASP A 170 16.21 -19.43 -30.09
N ALA A 171 16.52 -20.27 -29.10
CA ALA A 171 16.88 -19.82 -27.78
C ALA A 171 18.37 -19.48 -27.66
N THR A 172 19.24 -20.31 -28.22
CA THR A 172 20.70 -20.17 -28.10
C THR A 172 21.19 -18.87 -28.74
N SER A 173 20.69 -18.49 -29.93
CA SER A 173 21.10 -17.26 -30.59
C SER A 173 20.61 -16.01 -29.82
N ARG A 174 19.40 -16.08 -29.23
CA ARG A 174 18.90 -14.99 -28.36
C ARG A 174 19.74 -14.87 -27.10
N LEU A 175 20.00 -15.98 -26.41
CA LEU A 175 20.77 -16.00 -25.18
C LEU A 175 22.18 -15.39 -25.36
N LYS A 176 22.85 -15.72 -26.45
CA LYS A 176 24.19 -15.20 -26.75
C LYS A 176 24.28 -13.69 -26.93
N GLN A 177 23.16 -13.01 -27.14
CA GLN A 177 23.10 -11.55 -27.28
C GLN A 177 22.96 -10.86 -25.90
N LEU A 178 22.55 -11.58 -24.87
CA LEU A 178 22.49 -11.04 -23.51
C LEU A 178 23.90 -10.76 -22.99
N LYS A 179 24.03 -9.63 -22.27
CA LYS A 179 25.30 -9.13 -21.72
C LYS A 179 25.22 -9.06 -20.19
N PRO A 180 25.47 -10.17 -19.49
CA PRO A 180 25.61 -10.13 -18.05
C PRO A 180 26.74 -9.17 -17.67
N CYS A 181 26.51 -8.34 -16.65
CA CYS A 181 27.48 -7.38 -16.18
C CYS A 181 27.57 -7.38 -14.65
N ARG A 182 28.69 -6.91 -14.16
CA ARG A 182 28.91 -6.64 -12.75
C ARG A 182 28.85 -5.13 -12.50
N PHE A 183 28.12 -4.70 -11.47
CA PHE A 183 27.91 -3.29 -11.20
C PHE A 183 27.67 -3.01 -9.71
N ASN A 184 27.69 -1.73 -9.35
CA ASN A 184 27.22 -1.21 -8.06
C ASN A 184 26.11 -0.20 -8.30
N PHE A 185 25.10 -0.16 -7.44
CA PHE A 185 24.18 0.95 -7.45
C PHE A 185 24.89 2.24 -6.99
N ILE A 186 24.55 3.37 -7.60
CA ILE A 186 25.12 4.68 -7.22
C ILE A 186 24.85 4.99 -5.74
N ALA A 187 23.67 4.58 -5.24
CA ALA A 187 23.28 4.76 -3.83
C ALA A 187 23.96 3.77 -2.87
N ASP A 188 24.61 2.73 -3.38
CA ASP A 188 25.31 1.69 -2.59
C ASP A 188 26.58 1.27 -3.34
N ALA A 189 27.62 2.08 -3.21
CA ALA A 189 28.88 1.88 -3.93
C ALA A 189 29.71 0.70 -3.42
N ASP A 190 29.44 0.23 -2.21
CA ASP A 190 30.22 -0.84 -1.57
C ASP A 190 29.73 -2.24 -1.91
N THR A 191 28.48 -2.37 -2.38
CA THR A 191 27.85 -3.66 -2.71
C THR A 191 27.93 -3.93 -4.22
N THR A 192 28.73 -4.92 -4.60
CA THR A 192 28.85 -5.36 -6.00
C THR A 192 27.85 -6.47 -6.32
N LEU A 193 27.13 -6.33 -7.43
CA LEU A 193 26.09 -7.24 -7.88
C LEU A 193 26.34 -7.68 -9.33
N ASP A 194 25.84 -8.86 -9.69
CA ASP A 194 25.78 -9.34 -11.06
C ASP A 194 24.34 -9.21 -11.60
N GLY A 195 24.20 -8.76 -12.84
CA GLY A 195 22.88 -8.59 -13.45
C GLY A 195 22.95 -8.10 -14.89
N PHE A 196 21.98 -7.28 -15.28
CA PHE A 196 21.81 -6.79 -16.64
C PHE A 196 21.43 -5.30 -16.64
N LEU A 197 21.79 -4.59 -17.72
CA LEU A 197 21.23 -3.28 -18.03
C LEU A 197 19.91 -3.48 -18.80
N ALA A 198 18.80 -2.97 -18.25
CA ALA A 198 17.46 -3.21 -18.79
C ALA A 198 17.33 -2.85 -20.28
N HIS A 199 17.89 -1.72 -20.72
CA HIS A 199 17.83 -1.31 -22.12
C HIS A 199 18.60 -2.21 -23.08
N GLU A 200 19.64 -2.95 -22.63
CA GLU A 200 20.35 -3.91 -23.46
C GLU A 200 19.58 -5.23 -23.62
N VAL A 201 18.76 -5.58 -22.63
CA VAL A 201 17.89 -6.78 -22.67
C VAL A 201 16.62 -6.53 -23.47
N SER A 202 16.14 -5.28 -23.54
CA SER A 202 14.82 -4.93 -24.09
C SER A 202 14.60 -5.37 -25.55
N SER A 203 15.65 -5.38 -26.36
CA SER A 203 15.56 -5.84 -27.77
C SER A 203 15.63 -7.36 -27.94
N ILE A 204 16.03 -8.08 -26.90
CA ILE A 204 16.27 -9.53 -26.95
C ILE A 204 15.13 -10.27 -26.26
N VAL A 205 14.73 -9.81 -25.06
CA VAL A 205 13.65 -10.37 -24.24
C VAL A 205 12.77 -9.21 -23.74
N PRO A 206 11.98 -8.59 -24.62
CA PRO A 206 11.18 -7.39 -24.28
C PRO A 206 10.18 -7.67 -23.15
N GLU A 207 9.67 -8.88 -23.03
CA GLU A 207 8.75 -9.31 -21.98
C GLU A 207 9.36 -9.33 -20.57
N ALA A 208 10.69 -9.21 -20.45
CA ALA A 208 11.39 -9.09 -19.18
C ALA A 208 11.51 -7.63 -18.70
N ILE A 209 11.21 -6.64 -19.54
CA ILE A 209 11.54 -5.25 -19.28
C ILE A 209 10.27 -4.43 -19.03
N HIS A 210 10.33 -3.59 -18.01
CA HIS A 210 9.34 -2.55 -17.72
C HIS A 210 9.94 -1.17 -17.94
N GLY A 211 9.15 -0.27 -18.52
CA GLY A 211 9.56 1.10 -18.80
C GLY A 211 10.40 1.23 -20.08
N THR A 212 10.72 2.46 -20.42
CA THR A 212 11.46 2.84 -21.63
C THR A 212 12.77 3.52 -21.23
N LYS A 213 13.84 3.29 -22.01
CA LYS A 213 15.14 3.94 -21.78
C LYS A 213 14.99 5.46 -21.80
N ASP A 214 15.62 6.12 -20.83
CA ASP A 214 15.64 7.57 -20.67
C ASP A 214 14.24 8.22 -20.50
N ALA A 215 13.24 7.42 -20.08
CA ALA A 215 11.91 7.93 -19.80
C ALA A 215 11.90 8.85 -18.58
N THR A 216 10.98 9.80 -18.59
CA THR A 216 10.69 10.68 -17.47
C THR A 216 9.21 10.66 -17.14
N LYS A 217 8.87 10.96 -15.89
CA LYS A 217 7.49 11.15 -15.43
C LYS A 217 7.34 12.45 -14.66
N VAL A 218 6.13 12.98 -14.67
CA VAL A 218 5.77 14.13 -13.84
C VAL A 218 5.27 13.61 -12.51
N GLN A 219 5.84 14.11 -11.42
CA GLN A 219 5.37 13.81 -10.08
C GLN A 219 4.93 15.07 -9.35
N ASN A 220 3.99 14.90 -8.41
CA ASN A 220 3.54 15.98 -7.55
C ASN A 220 4.59 16.28 -6.48
N VAL A 221 4.77 17.57 -6.17
CA VAL A 221 5.59 18.04 -5.06
C VAL A 221 4.66 18.52 -3.96
N TYR A 222 4.93 18.10 -2.71
CA TYR A 222 4.15 18.44 -1.54
C TYR A 222 5.01 19.17 -0.52
N ASP A 223 4.41 20.10 0.23
CA ASP A 223 5.03 20.75 1.38
C ASP A 223 5.03 19.84 2.63
N GLU A 224 5.56 20.36 3.76
CA GLU A 224 5.61 19.63 5.03
C GLU A 224 4.20 19.33 5.58
N ASP A 225 3.20 20.10 5.18
CA ASP A 225 1.80 19.92 5.55
C ASP A 225 1.03 19.01 4.59
N ASN A 226 1.71 18.40 3.59
CA ASN A 226 1.13 17.59 2.51
C ASN A 226 0.17 18.34 1.56
N ASN A 227 0.31 19.67 1.42
CA ASN A 227 -0.37 20.38 0.36
C ASN A 227 0.44 20.28 -0.92
N LYS A 228 -0.22 20.03 -2.03
CA LYS A 228 0.44 20.04 -3.34
C LYS A 228 0.89 21.46 -3.67
N ILE A 229 2.20 21.65 -3.80
CA ILE A 229 2.81 22.94 -4.12
C ILE A 229 3.28 23.04 -5.57
N GLY A 230 3.27 21.92 -6.32
CA GLY A 230 3.70 21.94 -7.70
C GLY A 230 3.84 20.54 -8.30
N THR A 231 4.57 20.49 -9.40
CA THR A 231 5.00 19.25 -10.06
C THR A 231 6.45 19.38 -10.50
N GLU A 232 7.16 18.26 -10.54
CA GLU A 232 8.51 18.16 -11.10
C GLU A 232 8.61 17.01 -12.07
N THR A 233 9.56 17.09 -13.00
CA THR A 233 9.87 16.00 -13.93
C THR A 233 11.07 15.23 -13.41
N VAL A 234 10.89 13.94 -13.20
CA VAL A 234 11.92 13.03 -12.67
C VAL A 234 12.15 11.86 -13.61
N PRO A 235 13.31 11.19 -13.53
CA PRO A 235 13.54 9.96 -14.27
C PRO A 235 12.49 8.89 -13.94
N ASP A 236 12.03 8.18 -14.97
CA ASP A 236 11.21 6.99 -14.84
C ASP A 236 12.06 5.77 -15.18
N TYR A 237 12.64 5.18 -14.15
CA TYR A 237 13.66 4.13 -14.31
C TYR A 237 13.06 2.84 -14.83
N GLN A 238 13.80 2.18 -15.74
CA GLN A 238 13.46 0.85 -16.21
C GLN A 238 13.63 -0.20 -15.10
N GLY A 239 12.79 -1.24 -15.17
CA GLY A 239 12.90 -2.45 -14.35
C GLY A 239 13.12 -3.69 -15.20
N ILE A 240 13.65 -4.76 -14.59
CA ILE A 240 13.81 -6.07 -15.20
C ILE A 240 13.19 -7.17 -14.33
N ASP A 241 12.35 -8.01 -14.93
CA ASP A 241 11.88 -9.26 -14.34
C ASP A 241 12.74 -10.42 -14.88
N GLN A 242 13.77 -10.77 -14.11
CA GLN A 242 14.70 -11.84 -14.49
C GLN A 242 14.04 -13.22 -14.61
N SER A 243 12.87 -13.45 -14.02
CA SER A 243 12.14 -14.71 -14.14
C SER A 243 11.74 -15.03 -15.59
N LYS A 244 11.59 -14.01 -16.43
CA LYS A 244 11.29 -14.15 -17.86
C LYS A 244 12.45 -14.71 -18.68
N LEU A 245 13.67 -14.69 -18.13
CA LEU A 245 14.84 -15.30 -18.75
C LEU A 245 14.88 -16.83 -18.57
N VAL A 246 14.17 -17.37 -17.57
CA VAL A 246 14.20 -18.81 -17.23
C VAL A 246 13.78 -19.70 -18.41
N PRO A 247 12.67 -19.45 -19.14
CA PRO A 247 12.32 -20.27 -20.31
C PRO A 247 13.38 -20.27 -21.41
N LEU A 248 14.02 -19.11 -21.63
CA LEU A 248 15.12 -18.97 -22.59
C LEU A 248 16.34 -19.81 -22.18
N LEU A 249 16.71 -19.74 -20.88
CA LEU A 249 17.80 -20.54 -20.34
C LEU A 249 17.53 -22.05 -20.44
N VAL A 250 16.33 -22.49 -20.06
CA VAL A 250 15.94 -23.92 -20.14
C VAL A 250 16.00 -24.41 -21.59
N LYS A 251 15.45 -23.65 -22.53
CA LYS A 251 15.48 -24.06 -23.95
C LYS A 251 16.89 -24.09 -24.52
N THR A 252 17.76 -23.12 -24.14
CA THR A 252 19.17 -23.11 -24.55
C THR A 252 19.91 -24.32 -24.01
N ILE A 253 19.69 -24.73 -22.75
CA ILE A 253 20.29 -25.94 -22.18
C ILE A 253 19.87 -27.18 -22.97
N GLN A 254 18.58 -27.33 -23.32
CA GLN A 254 18.07 -28.43 -24.13
C GLN A 254 18.71 -28.47 -25.54
N GLU A 255 18.89 -27.32 -26.18
CA GLU A 255 19.55 -27.22 -27.48
C GLU A 255 21.05 -27.59 -27.41
N LEU A 256 21.74 -27.17 -26.34
CA LEU A 256 23.14 -27.51 -26.12
C LEU A 256 23.33 -28.97 -25.78
N GLU A 257 22.47 -29.57 -24.96
CA GLU A 257 22.49 -30.97 -24.62
C GLU A 257 22.30 -31.87 -25.88
N ALA A 258 21.33 -31.52 -26.72
CA ALA A 258 21.12 -32.24 -28.00
C ALA A 258 22.35 -32.17 -28.93
N ARG A 259 23.04 -31.00 -28.97
CA ARG A 259 24.28 -30.86 -29.76
C ARG A 259 25.45 -31.66 -29.20
N ILE A 260 25.59 -31.69 -27.87
CA ILE A 260 26.61 -32.52 -27.22
C ILE A 260 26.37 -34.00 -27.53
N THR A 261 25.16 -34.48 -27.34
CA THR A 261 24.80 -35.86 -27.64
C THR A 261 25.11 -36.23 -29.10
N ALA A 262 24.82 -35.34 -30.05
CA ALA A 262 25.15 -35.59 -31.47
C ALA A 262 26.67 -35.73 -31.69
N LEU A 263 27.50 -34.89 -31.01
CA LEU A 263 28.96 -34.95 -31.11
C LEU A 263 29.56 -36.20 -30.45
N GLU A 264 28.94 -36.72 -29.40
CA GLU A 264 29.40 -37.93 -28.71
C GLU A 264 29.05 -39.22 -29.46
N THR A 265 28.13 -39.15 -30.40
CA THR A 265 27.67 -40.31 -31.22
C THR A 265 28.33 -40.39 -32.60
N GLU A 266 29.11 -39.38 -32.99
CA GLU A 266 30.01 -39.36 -34.16
C GLU A 266 31.38 -39.98 -33.83
#